data_5c3a499d75f60dce8740ac21f428639b
#
_entry.id   5c3a499d75f60dce8740ac21f428639b
#
_cell.length_a   1.000
_cell.length_b   1.000
_cell.length_c   1.000
_cell.angle_alpha   90.00
_cell.angle_beta   90.00
_cell.angle_gamma   90.00
#
_symmetry.space_group_name_H-M   'P 1'
#
loop_
_entity.id
_entity.type
_entity.pdbx_description
1 polymer ?
#
loop_
_entity_poly.entity_id
_entity_poly.type
_entity_poly.pdbx_seq_one_letter_code
_entity_poly.pdbx_strand_id
1 'polypeptide(L)'
;MATIDLVRHAEPDITIHDDFLRPLTSAGRRQTQQLVASLHQYPYTAFFSSPLKRAVDTITPIADDHGLPVQKNELLVERKMPAWLPNFSDYVNQQWQDLTFFEKPGESIHQVQERYLSFLYGLPSSAFVAVGSHGTAISSLVEAAIPGIGYHFFSKLGYAAVTRIEMHAGNVVHLAVWEPKSKTFKVLK
;
A
#
# COMPACT_ATOMS: atom_id res chain seq x y z
N MET A 1 4.28 13.50 -15.45
CA MET A 1 3.54 13.22 -14.20
C MET A 1 3.54 11.73 -14.01
N ALA A 2 3.98 11.24 -12.85
CA ALA A 2 3.95 9.82 -12.55
C ALA A 2 2.61 9.43 -11.92
N THR A 3 2.03 8.31 -12.34
CA THR A 3 0.81 7.73 -11.79
C THR A 3 1.17 6.41 -11.09
N ILE A 4 0.82 6.29 -9.82
CA ILE A 4 1.16 5.16 -8.98
C ILE A 4 -0.11 4.60 -8.34
N ASP A 5 -0.44 3.35 -8.63
CA ASP A 5 -1.50 2.60 -7.97
C ASP A 5 -0.92 1.77 -6.83
N LEU A 6 -1.15 2.22 -5.60
CA LEU A 6 -0.78 1.51 -4.39
C LEU A 6 -1.87 0.47 -4.08
N VAL A 7 -1.54 -0.80 -4.18
CA VAL A 7 -2.46 -1.92 -3.98
C VAL A 7 -2.22 -2.49 -2.59
N ARG A 8 -3.17 -2.28 -1.66
CA ARG A 8 -3.11 -2.99 -0.38
C ARG A 8 -3.23 -4.48 -0.62
N HIS A 9 -2.37 -5.28 0.02
CA HIS A 9 -2.47 -6.73 -0.07
C HIS A 9 -3.90 -7.22 0.22
N ALA A 10 -4.31 -8.28 -0.46
CA ALA A 10 -5.56 -8.98 -0.23
C ALA A 10 -5.56 -9.67 1.15
N GLU A 11 -6.68 -10.24 1.57
CA GLU A 11 -6.85 -10.81 2.89
C GLU A 11 -5.78 -11.86 3.22
N PRO A 12 -4.93 -11.62 4.25
CA PRO A 12 -3.87 -12.54 4.64
C PRO A 12 -4.38 -13.57 5.64
N ASP A 13 -3.73 -14.73 5.71
CA ASP A 13 -3.97 -15.73 6.74
C ASP A 13 -3.29 -15.32 8.05
N ILE A 14 -4.05 -14.70 8.95
CA ILE A 14 -3.56 -14.21 10.24
C ILE A 14 -3.21 -15.32 11.23
N THR A 15 -3.55 -16.57 10.95
CA THR A 15 -3.13 -17.71 11.78
C THR A 15 -1.64 -18.01 11.62
N ILE A 16 -1.05 -17.54 10.53
CA ILE A 16 0.40 -17.61 10.28
C ILE A 16 1.06 -16.35 10.85
N HIS A 17 1.80 -16.51 11.94
CA HIS A 17 2.40 -15.40 12.67
C HIS A 17 3.71 -14.91 12.05
N ASP A 18 4.34 -15.69 11.16
CA ASP A 18 5.48 -15.22 10.37
C ASP A 18 5.02 -14.09 9.43
N ASP A 19 5.42 -12.86 9.74
CA ASP A 19 4.98 -11.68 8.99
C ASP A 19 5.53 -11.67 7.55
N PHE A 20 6.71 -12.26 7.33
CA PHE A 20 7.32 -12.32 6.01
C PHE A 20 6.65 -13.35 5.10
N LEU A 21 6.36 -14.55 5.64
CA LEU A 21 5.85 -15.70 4.89
C LEU A 21 4.32 -15.82 4.91
N ARG A 22 3.61 -14.94 5.63
CA ARG A 22 2.14 -14.97 5.76
C ARG A 22 1.46 -14.93 4.39
N PRO A 23 0.75 -16.01 3.98
CA PRO A 23 0.10 -16.10 2.68
C PRO A 23 -1.28 -15.42 2.65
N LEU A 24 -1.93 -15.44 1.51
CA LEU A 24 -3.32 -15.05 1.35
C LEU A 24 -4.27 -16.20 1.72
N THR A 25 -5.44 -15.86 2.29
CA THR A 25 -6.57 -16.79 2.44
C THR A 25 -7.18 -17.15 1.08
N SER A 26 -8.14 -18.09 1.07
CA SER A 26 -8.95 -18.37 -0.14
C SER A 26 -9.78 -17.15 -0.54
N ALA A 27 -10.27 -16.35 0.42
CA ALA A 27 -10.97 -15.09 0.12
C ALA A 27 -9.98 -14.06 -0.45
N GLY A 28 -8.77 -13.94 0.09
CA GLY A 28 -7.72 -13.08 -0.45
C GLY A 28 -7.38 -13.40 -1.90
N ARG A 29 -7.24 -14.69 -2.24
CA ARG A 29 -7.02 -15.09 -3.64
C ARG A 29 -8.17 -14.69 -4.57
N ARG A 30 -9.43 -14.80 -4.13
CA ARG A 30 -10.57 -14.30 -4.91
C ARG A 30 -10.55 -12.78 -5.09
N GLN A 31 -10.19 -12.03 -4.04
CA GLN A 31 -9.99 -10.58 -4.13
C GLN A 31 -8.92 -10.21 -5.15
N THR A 32 -7.83 -10.98 -5.21
CA THR A 32 -6.77 -10.78 -6.21
C THR A 32 -7.30 -10.97 -7.65
N GLN A 33 -8.12 -11.99 -7.90
CA GLN A 33 -8.74 -12.18 -9.22
C GLN A 33 -9.67 -11.00 -9.61
N GLN A 34 -10.38 -10.44 -8.65
CA GLN A 34 -11.19 -9.23 -8.88
C GLN A 34 -10.31 -8.01 -9.22
N LEU A 35 -9.14 -7.90 -8.59
CA LEU A 35 -8.17 -6.85 -8.93
C LEU A 35 -7.63 -6.99 -10.36
N VAL A 36 -7.28 -8.22 -10.80
CA VAL A 36 -6.86 -8.48 -12.18
C VAL A 36 -7.91 -7.93 -13.15
N ALA A 37 -9.18 -8.34 -12.98
CA ALA A 37 -10.27 -7.88 -13.85
C ALA A 37 -10.50 -6.36 -13.80
N SER A 38 -10.24 -5.72 -12.67
CA SER A 38 -10.44 -4.28 -12.49
C SER A 38 -9.30 -3.44 -13.07
N LEU A 39 -8.08 -3.98 -13.02
CA LEU A 39 -6.86 -3.24 -13.36
C LEU A 39 -6.30 -3.57 -14.76
N HIS A 40 -6.82 -4.59 -15.41
CA HIS A 40 -6.42 -5.02 -16.76
C HIS A 40 -6.35 -3.88 -17.80
N GLN A 41 -7.28 -2.92 -17.72
CA GLN A 41 -7.38 -1.83 -18.69
C GLN A 41 -6.31 -0.73 -18.55
N TYR A 42 -5.57 -0.69 -17.43
CA TYR A 42 -4.60 0.37 -17.17
C TYR A 42 -3.24 0.06 -17.80
N PRO A 43 -2.58 1.06 -18.43
CA PRO A 43 -1.35 0.84 -19.19
C PRO A 43 -0.12 0.85 -18.27
N TYR A 44 -0.05 -0.07 -17.30
CA TYR A 44 1.11 -0.16 -16.41
C TYR A 44 2.40 -0.43 -17.17
N THR A 45 3.45 0.29 -16.81
CA THR A 45 4.80 0.17 -17.40
C THR A 45 5.75 -0.63 -16.53
N ALA A 46 5.44 -0.81 -15.23
CA ALA A 46 6.20 -1.64 -14.31
C ALA A 46 5.35 -2.01 -13.08
N PHE A 47 5.75 -3.12 -12.43
CA PHE A 47 5.17 -3.59 -11.18
C PHE A 47 6.23 -3.70 -10.10
N PHE A 48 5.92 -3.15 -8.92
CA PHE A 48 6.76 -3.25 -7.75
C PHE A 48 5.99 -3.89 -6.59
N SER A 49 6.71 -4.40 -5.60
CA SER A 49 6.09 -4.95 -4.39
C SER A 49 6.99 -4.82 -3.17
N SER A 50 6.35 -4.65 -2.01
CA SER A 50 6.94 -5.12 -0.76
C SER A 50 7.38 -6.57 -0.92
N PRO A 51 8.51 -7.00 -0.32
CA PRO A 51 8.94 -8.40 -0.37
C PRO A 51 8.05 -9.33 0.47
N LEU A 52 7.16 -8.81 1.32
CA LEU A 52 6.27 -9.61 2.16
C LEU A 52 5.30 -10.42 1.29
N LYS A 53 5.23 -11.73 1.58
CA LYS A 53 4.52 -12.71 0.73
C LYS A 53 3.10 -12.27 0.36
N ARG A 54 2.31 -11.76 1.30
CA ARG A 54 0.93 -11.31 1.06
C ARG A 54 0.84 -10.20 0.00
N ALA A 55 1.82 -9.28 -0.04
CA ALA A 55 1.86 -8.21 -1.04
C ALA A 55 2.28 -8.76 -2.41
N VAL A 56 3.30 -9.61 -2.44
CA VAL A 56 3.75 -10.30 -3.66
C VAL A 56 2.62 -11.14 -4.24
N ASP A 57 1.98 -12.00 -3.42
CA ASP A 57 0.87 -12.88 -3.86
C ASP A 57 -0.33 -12.07 -4.40
N THR A 58 -0.50 -10.82 -3.95
CA THR A 58 -1.57 -9.94 -4.43
C THR A 58 -1.25 -9.31 -5.78
N ILE A 59 -0.02 -8.81 -5.96
CA ILE A 59 0.31 -8.03 -7.15
C ILE A 59 0.75 -8.89 -8.33
N THR A 60 1.33 -10.08 -8.08
CA THR A 60 1.87 -10.94 -9.13
C THR A 60 0.83 -11.33 -10.19
N PRO A 61 -0.39 -11.78 -9.87
CA PRO A 61 -1.37 -12.11 -10.89
C PRO A 61 -1.79 -10.92 -11.78
N ILE A 62 -1.70 -9.69 -11.25
CA ILE A 62 -1.98 -8.48 -12.03
C ILE A 62 -0.81 -8.19 -12.98
N ALA A 63 0.42 -8.36 -12.50
CA ALA A 63 1.62 -8.20 -13.32
C ALA A 63 1.70 -9.26 -14.44
N ASP A 64 1.35 -10.51 -14.14
CA ASP A 64 1.28 -11.61 -15.12
C ASP A 64 0.28 -11.33 -16.23
N ASP A 65 -0.90 -10.77 -15.89
CA ASP A 65 -1.93 -10.35 -16.86
C ASP A 65 -1.42 -9.26 -17.82
N HIS A 66 -0.47 -8.44 -17.38
CA HIS A 66 0.19 -7.41 -18.20
C HIS A 66 1.49 -7.90 -18.87
N GLY A 67 1.92 -9.15 -18.62
CA GLY A 67 3.17 -9.70 -19.15
C GLY A 67 4.44 -9.04 -18.60
N LEU A 68 4.38 -8.49 -17.38
CA LEU A 68 5.48 -7.74 -16.75
C LEU A 68 5.95 -8.43 -15.44
N PRO A 69 7.25 -8.40 -15.11
CA PRO A 69 7.76 -8.94 -13.87
C PRO A 69 7.46 -8.03 -12.68
N VAL A 70 7.36 -8.62 -11.48
CA VAL A 70 7.28 -7.88 -10.21
C VAL A 70 8.69 -7.66 -9.65
N GLN A 71 9.06 -6.40 -9.42
CA GLN A 71 10.31 -5.99 -8.78
C GLN A 71 10.08 -5.77 -7.28
N LYS A 72 10.73 -6.57 -6.42
CA LYS A 72 10.65 -6.41 -4.96
C LYS A 72 11.55 -5.27 -4.50
N ASN A 73 11.07 -4.48 -3.53
CA ASN A 73 11.83 -3.37 -2.95
C ASN A 73 11.60 -3.28 -1.44
N GLU A 74 12.68 -3.26 -0.67
CA GLU A 74 12.65 -3.22 0.80
C GLU A 74 12.06 -1.90 1.35
N LEU A 75 12.11 -0.82 0.60
CA LEU A 75 11.47 0.45 0.98
C LEU A 75 9.93 0.34 1.05
N LEU A 76 9.35 -0.72 0.48
CA LEU A 76 7.90 -0.93 0.38
C LEU A 76 7.33 -1.87 1.45
N VAL A 77 8.12 -2.27 2.47
CA VAL A 77 7.62 -3.09 3.58
C VAL A 77 6.55 -2.37 4.39
N GLU A 78 5.74 -3.12 5.14
CA GLU A 78 4.79 -2.53 6.10
C GLU A 78 5.56 -1.87 7.26
N ARG A 79 4.88 -1.03 8.02
CA ARG A 79 5.42 -0.48 9.27
C ARG A 79 5.90 -1.60 10.18
N LYS A 80 7.15 -1.55 10.56
CA LYS A 80 7.73 -2.49 11.49
C LYS A 80 7.15 -2.29 12.90
N MET A 81 6.62 -3.36 13.47
CA MET A 81 6.15 -3.37 14.86
C MET A 81 7.31 -3.70 15.82
N PRO A 82 7.32 -3.16 17.04
CA PRO A 82 8.36 -3.46 18.02
C PRO A 82 8.30 -4.93 18.48
N ALA A 83 7.08 -5.48 18.63
CA ALA A 83 6.80 -6.84 19.03
C ALA A 83 5.33 -7.17 18.72
N TRP A 84 4.89 -8.36 19.10
CA TRP A 84 3.47 -8.68 19.19
C TRP A 84 2.88 -8.00 20.43
N LEU A 85 2.02 -6.99 20.22
CA LEU A 85 1.50 -6.15 21.30
C LEU A 85 0.09 -6.61 21.71
N PRO A 86 -0.17 -6.87 23.03
CA PRO A 86 -1.50 -7.20 23.51
C PRO A 86 -2.48 -6.00 23.40
N ASN A 87 -1.96 -4.78 23.47
CA ASN A 87 -2.70 -3.51 23.35
C ASN A 87 -2.45 -2.84 21.98
N PHE A 88 -2.49 -3.61 20.90
CA PHE A 88 -2.20 -3.16 19.54
C PHE A 88 -2.96 -1.87 19.14
N SER A 89 -4.25 -1.80 19.48
CA SER A 89 -5.09 -0.65 19.14
C SER A 89 -4.60 0.65 19.79
N ASP A 90 -4.17 0.60 21.05
CA ASP A 90 -3.69 1.78 21.77
C ASP A 90 -2.37 2.27 21.19
N TYR A 91 -1.46 1.34 20.89
CA TYR A 91 -0.19 1.67 20.23
C TYR A 91 -0.41 2.31 18.85
N VAL A 92 -1.32 1.75 18.05
CA VAL A 92 -1.67 2.32 16.74
C VAL A 92 -2.28 3.71 16.90
N ASN A 93 -3.21 3.90 17.83
CA ASN A 93 -3.81 5.21 18.11
C ASN A 93 -2.75 6.24 18.49
N GLN A 94 -1.81 5.88 19.36
CA GLN A 94 -0.72 6.77 19.77
C GLN A 94 0.17 7.16 18.59
N GLN A 95 0.50 6.22 17.70
CA GLN A 95 1.29 6.50 16.51
C GLN A 95 0.59 7.47 15.53
N TRP A 96 -0.74 7.41 15.44
CA TRP A 96 -1.49 8.34 14.60
C TRP A 96 -1.75 9.70 15.26
N GLN A 97 -1.63 9.80 16.58
CA GLN A 97 -1.64 11.09 17.32
C GLN A 97 -0.28 11.78 17.27
N ASP A 98 0.80 11.00 17.33
CA ASP A 98 2.17 11.47 17.19
C ASP A 98 2.88 10.61 16.12
N LEU A 99 2.99 11.15 14.92
CA LEU A 99 3.56 10.44 13.76
C LEU A 99 5.05 10.10 13.93
N THR A 100 5.72 10.68 14.92
CA THR A 100 7.12 10.41 15.27
C THR A 100 7.28 9.35 16.36
N PHE A 101 6.19 8.98 17.05
CA PHE A 101 6.21 8.00 18.12
C PHE A 101 6.49 6.58 17.60
N PHE A 102 7.40 5.89 18.26
CA PHE A 102 7.65 4.46 18.08
C PHE A 102 8.41 3.87 19.27
N GLU A 103 8.30 2.56 19.45
CA GLU A 103 9.11 1.76 20.37
C GLU A 103 10.10 0.91 19.58
N LYS A 104 11.36 0.87 20.00
CA LYS A 104 12.37 0.03 19.33
C LYS A 104 12.07 -1.47 19.52
N PRO A 105 12.28 -2.29 18.48
CA PRO A 105 12.89 -2.03 17.18
C PRO A 105 11.89 -1.65 16.07
N GLY A 106 10.71 -1.14 16.41
CA GLY A 106 9.66 -0.74 15.45
C GLY A 106 9.99 0.54 14.68
N GLU A 107 9.03 0.99 13.86
CA GLU A 107 9.08 2.23 13.07
C GLU A 107 7.93 3.17 13.47
N SER A 108 8.17 4.48 13.35
CA SER A 108 7.14 5.50 13.39
C SER A 108 6.41 5.63 12.03
N ILE A 109 5.24 6.27 12.03
CA ILE A 109 4.52 6.60 10.77
C ILE A 109 5.39 7.51 9.88
N HIS A 110 6.09 8.48 10.47
CA HIS A 110 6.97 9.39 9.74
C HIS A 110 8.13 8.65 9.04
N GLN A 111 8.77 7.69 9.69
CA GLN A 111 9.82 6.88 9.07
C GLN A 111 9.29 6.05 7.88
N VAL A 112 8.06 5.53 7.99
CA VAL A 112 7.40 4.85 6.87
C VAL A 112 7.14 5.81 5.70
N GLN A 113 6.68 7.04 5.97
CA GLN A 113 6.49 8.07 4.96
C GLN A 113 7.80 8.37 4.21
N GLU A 114 8.89 8.61 4.95
CA GLU A 114 10.19 8.95 4.38
C GLU A 114 10.69 7.89 3.40
N ARG A 115 10.65 6.60 3.79
CA ARG A 115 11.15 5.53 2.90
C ARG A 115 10.24 5.29 1.69
N TYR A 116 8.91 5.42 1.85
CA TYR A 116 8.00 5.32 0.71
C TYR A 116 8.15 6.50 -0.25
N LEU A 117 8.27 7.73 0.26
CA LEU A 117 8.53 8.90 -0.57
C LEU A 117 9.88 8.78 -1.29
N SER A 118 10.91 8.25 -0.62
CA SER A 118 12.20 7.98 -1.26
C SER A 118 12.07 7.03 -2.45
N PHE A 119 11.26 5.95 -2.33
CA PHE A 119 10.97 5.07 -3.45
C PHE A 119 10.23 5.81 -4.57
N LEU A 120 9.18 6.56 -4.24
CA LEU A 120 8.35 7.28 -5.22
C LEU A 120 9.14 8.33 -5.98
N TYR A 121 10.05 9.05 -5.34
CA TYR A 121 10.94 10.03 -5.98
C TYR A 121 11.94 9.41 -6.94
N GLY A 122 12.27 8.12 -6.76
CA GLY A 122 13.12 7.38 -7.68
C GLY A 122 12.43 6.93 -8.98
N LEU A 123 11.09 7.07 -9.08
CA LEU A 123 10.35 6.66 -10.26
C LEU A 123 10.49 7.69 -11.40
N PRO A 124 10.53 7.25 -12.67
CA PRO A 124 10.48 8.17 -13.81
C PRO A 124 9.24 9.07 -13.79
N SER A 125 9.38 10.31 -14.19
CA SER A 125 8.27 11.29 -14.20
C SER A 125 7.10 10.91 -15.11
N SER A 126 7.29 9.98 -16.04
CA SER A 126 6.25 9.43 -16.93
C SER A 126 5.78 8.04 -16.52
N ALA A 127 6.19 7.54 -15.35
CA ALA A 127 5.83 6.20 -14.89
C ALA A 127 4.31 6.05 -14.69
N PHE A 128 3.78 4.90 -15.09
CA PHE A 128 2.46 4.44 -14.68
C PHE A 128 2.65 3.04 -14.09
N VAL A 129 2.69 2.93 -12.78
CA VAL A 129 3.11 1.72 -12.08
C VAL A 129 2.08 1.25 -11.05
N ALA A 130 2.05 -0.06 -10.80
CA ALA A 130 1.32 -0.63 -9.68
C ALA A 130 2.31 -1.15 -8.62
N VAL A 131 1.97 -0.94 -7.35
CA VAL A 131 2.83 -1.25 -6.20
C VAL A 131 2.06 -2.07 -5.18
N GLY A 132 2.44 -3.33 -4.98
CA GLY A 132 1.95 -4.17 -3.90
C GLY A 132 2.42 -3.65 -2.54
N SER A 133 1.48 -3.26 -1.68
CA SER A 133 1.73 -2.50 -0.46
C SER A 133 0.80 -2.91 0.70
N HIS A 134 0.74 -2.08 1.75
CA HIS A 134 0.14 -2.39 3.04
C HIS A 134 -0.72 -1.25 3.59
N GLY A 135 -1.52 -1.57 4.61
CA GLY A 135 -2.49 -0.63 5.16
C GLY A 135 -1.88 0.63 5.76
N THR A 136 -0.93 0.47 6.69
CA THR A 136 -0.31 1.62 7.35
C THR A 136 0.55 2.43 6.38
N ALA A 137 1.30 1.74 5.52
CA ALA A 137 2.18 2.39 4.56
C ALA A 137 1.40 3.27 3.54
N ILE A 138 0.31 2.77 2.98
CA ILE A 138 -0.54 3.56 2.08
C ILE A 138 -1.14 4.76 2.84
N SER A 139 -1.67 4.51 4.03
CA SER A 139 -2.33 5.56 4.83
C SER A 139 -1.36 6.64 5.30
N SER A 140 -0.08 6.29 5.51
CA SER A 140 0.96 7.26 5.85
C SER A 140 1.22 8.24 4.70
N LEU A 141 1.19 7.77 3.45
CA LEU A 141 1.30 8.65 2.27
C LEU A 141 0.06 9.54 2.10
N VAL A 142 -1.12 9.01 2.41
CA VAL A 142 -2.36 9.80 2.43
C VAL A 142 -2.27 10.91 3.48
N GLU A 143 -1.75 10.62 4.68
CA GLU A 143 -1.48 11.60 5.73
C GLU A 143 -0.48 12.68 5.27
N ALA A 144 0.59 12.29 4.58
CA ALA A 144 1.56 13.24 4.02
C ALA A 144 0.93 14.17 2.97
N ALA A 145 0.01 13.65 2.16
CA ALA A 145 -0.67 14.41 1.10
C ALA A 145 -1.81 15.29 1.63
N ILE A 146 -2.54 14.84 2.65
CA ILE A 146 -3.68 15.50 3.28
C ILE A 146 -3.57 15.29 4.81
N PRO A 147 -2.90 16.20 5.52
CA PRO A 147 -2.69 16.08 6.96
C PRO A 147 -4.00 15.94 7.74
N GLY A 148 -4.01 15.07 8.74
CA GLY A 148 -5.12 14.83 9.67
C GLY A 148 -6.12 13.76 9.22
N ILE A 149 -6.00 13.18 8.02
CA ILE A 149 -6.94 12.15 7.57
C ILE A 149 -6.38 10.72 7.60
N GLY A 150 -5.08 10.53 7.82
CA GLY A 150 -4.40 9.25 7.68
C GLY A 150 -4.98 8.15 8.55
N TYR A 151 -5.26 8.41 9.84
CA TYR A 151 -5.89 7.43 10.73
C TYR A 151 -7.30 7.04 10.28
N HIS A 152 -8.12 8.02 9.92
CA HIS A 152 -9.47 7.77 9.41
C HIS A 152 -9.42 6.94 8.12
N PHE A 153 -8.49 7.27 7.23
CA PHE A 153 -8.27 6.51 6.02
C PHE A 153 -7.81 5.07 6.32
N PHE A 154 -6.82 4.91 7.21
CA PHE A 154 -6.32 3.60 7.67
C PHE A 154 -7.46 2.71 8.20
N SER A 155 -8.33 3.26 9.04
CA SER A 155 -9.42 2.51 9.66
C SER A 155 -10.49 2.03 8.66
N LYS A 156 -10.57 2.64 7.49
CA LYS A 156 -11.54 2.31 6.43
C LYS A 156 -10.95 1.60 5.23
N LEU A 157 -9.63 1.63 5.08
CA LEU A 157 -8.97 0.99 3.95
C LEU A 157 -9.12 -0.53 4.03
N GLY A 158 -9.95 -1.12 3.17
CA GLY A 158 -10.16 -2.57 3.08
C GLY A 158 -8.98 -3.32 2.47
N TYR A 159 -8.98 -4.65 2.59
CA TYR A 159 -8.06 -5.50 1.83
C TYR A 159 -8.31 -5.38 0.33
N ALA A 160 -7.26 -5.56 -0.48
CA ALA A 160 -7.31 -5.41 -1.93
C ALA A 160 -7.78 -4.02 -2.41
N ALA A 161 -7.72 -3.00 -1.55
CA ALA A 161 -8.01 -1.63 -1.95
C ALA A 161 -6.88 -1.06 -2.83
N VAL A 162 -7.25 -0.21 -3.78
CA VAL A 162 -6.31 0.50 -4.65
C VAL A 162 -6.40 2.00 -4.39
N THR A 163 -5.26 2.61 -4.09
CA THR A 163 -5.12 4.06 -3.89
C THR A 163 -4.22 4.61 -4.98
N ARG A 164 -4.75 5.47 -5.84
CA ARG A 164 -3.99 6.15 -6.90
C ARG A 164 -3.39 7.44 -6.37
N ILE A 165 -2.10 7.61 -6.62
CA ILE A 165 -1.35 8.84 -6.38
C ILE A 165 -0.79 9.32 -7.71
N GLU A 166 -1.00 10.60 -8.03
CA GLU A 166 -0.31 11.25 -9.14
C GLU A 166 0.70 12.26 -8.59
N MET A 167 1.92 12.18 -9.09
CA MET A 167 3.03 13.02 -8.64
C MET A 167 3.54 13.93 -9.75
N HIS A 168 3.77 15.20 -9.42
CA HIS A 168 4.41 16.16 -10.28
C HIS A 168 5.48 16.96 -9.51
N ALA A 169 6.69 17.00 -10.04
CA ALA A 169 7.83 17.70 -9.41
C ALA A 169 8.02 17.37 -7.92
N GLY A 170 7.89 16.08 -7.56
CA GLY A 170 8.05 15.60 -6.18
C GLY A 170 6.84 15.81 -5.25
N ASN A 171 5.75 16.39 -5.75
CA ASN A 171 4.54 16.62 -4.94
C ASN A 171 3.39 15.71 -5.38
N VAL A 172 2.58 15.28 -4.42
CA VAL A 172 1.30 14.61 -4.69
C VAL A 172 0.30 15.69 -5.14
N VAL A 173 -0.09 15.61 -6.41
CA VAL A 173 -1.03 16.56 -7.03
C VAL A 173 -2.44 16.00 -7.16
N HIS A 174 -2.59 14.66 -7.13
CA HIS A 174 -3.88 14.00 -7.16
C HIS A 174 -3.83 12.74 -6.30
N LEU A 175 -4.91 12.48 -5.58
CA LEU A 175 -5.10 11.28 -4.75
C LEU A 175 -6.53 10.79 -4.89
N ALA A 176 -6.69 9.52 -5.22
CA ALA A 176 -8.01 8.91 -5.41
C ALA A 176 -8.02 7.44 -4.97
N VAL A 177 -9.20 6.93 -4.63
CA VAL A 177 -9.41 5.53 -4.22
C VAL A 177 -10.33 4.85 -5.21
N TRP A 178 -9.97 3.64 -5.61
CA TRP A 178 -10.80 2.80 -6.48
C TRP A 178 -12.08 2.36 -5.77
N GLU A 179 -13.21 2.61 -6.40
CA GLU A 179 -14.52 2.12 -5.96
C GLU A 179 -14.99 0.97 -6.85
N PRO A 180 -15.01 -0.28 -6.34
CA PRO A 180 -15.38 -1.45 -7.14
C PRO A 180 -16.80 -1.42 -7.72
N LYS A 181 -17.74 -0.75 -7.00
CA LYS A 181 -19.14 -0.67 -7.43
C LYS A 181 -19.33 0.19 -8.67
N SER A 182 -18.70 1.35 -8.70
CA SER A 182 -18.75 2.30 -9.83
C SER A 182 -17.71 2.01 -10.91
N LYS A 183 -16.70 1.18 -10.60
CA LYS A 183 -15.51 0.92 -11.44
C LYS A 183 -14.79 2.23 -11.82
N THR A 184 -14.69 3.15 -10.87
CA THR A 184 -14.03 4.45 -11.05
C THR A 184 -13.17 4.80 -9.83
N PHE A 185 -12.27 5.76 -10.00
CA PHE A 185 -11.53 6.35 -8.89
C PHE A 185 -12.32 7.53 -8.30
N LYS A 186 -12.53 7.50 -6.99
CA LYS A 186 -13.09 8.62 -6.24
C LYS A 186 -11.97 9.49 -5.71
N VAL A 187 -11.99 10.76 -6.10
CA VAL A 187 -10.99 11.76 -5.74
C VAL A 187 -11.06 12.12 -4.27
N LEU A 188 -9.91 12.21 -3.60
CA LEU A 188 -9.73 12.71 -2.24
C LEU A 188 -8.99 14.05 -2.22
N LYS A 189 -8.09 14.29 -3.20
CA LYS A 189 -7.32 15.52 -3.41
C LYS A 189 -7.09 15.75 -4.89
#